data_0dab27cdde0d7e583756750c826f1fe2
#
_entry.id   0dab27cdde0d7e583756750c826f1fe2
#
_cell.length_a   1.000
_cell.length_b   1.000
_cell.length_c   1.000
_cell.angle_alpha   90.00
_cell.angle_beta   90.00
_cell.angle_gamma   90.00
#
_symmetry.space_group_name_H-M   'P 1'
#
loop_
_entity.id
_entity.type
_entity.pdbx_description
1 polymer ?
#
loop_
_entity_poly.entity_id
_entity_poly.type
_entity_poly.pdbx_seq_one_letter_code
_entity_poly.pdbx_strand_id
1 'polypeptide(L)'
;MHKISRSAVEQHLNCQRCFYLAYKHKIRPPSLPFTLNSAVDNLCKNEFDHYRAKAEPHPMFLEHGIEAVPFAHEKMDEWRNNFKGIRFINEEAGYNFGGAVDDIWQKPSGELIVVDVKSTSKNVFDWEDTYSKWEYAKGYQRQLEMYQWLLEKNGFEVASEGYLVYYNGKKHEPMFNQQLTFDLHLVRLECDNSWVEEAVLNAKNTLDGDMPKPCLLYTSPS
;
A
#
# COMPACT_ATOMS: atom_id res chain seq x y z
N MET A 1 -4.99 -24.21 -3.78
CA MET A 1 -4.87 -23.00 -2.94
C MET A 1 -4.56 -21.80 -3.82
N HIS A 2 -5.37 -20.73 -3.76
CA HIS A 2 -5.16 -19.52 -4.55
C HIS A 2 -4.15 -18.58 -3.89
N LYS A 3 -3.18 -18.10 -4.67
CA LYS A 3 -2.26 -17.04 -4.24
C LYS A 3 -2.88 -15.70 -4.62
N ILE A 4 -3.32 -14.93 -3.63
CA ILE A 4 -4.01 -13.65 -3.78
C ILE A 4 -3.10 -12.54 -3.24
N SER A 5 -2.87 -11.48 -4.01
CA SER A 5 -2.11 -10.33 -3.56
C SER A 5 -3.04 -9.19 -3.13
N ARG A 6 -2.52 -8.23 -2.36
CA ARG A 6 -3.22 -6.99 -2.04
C ARG A 6 -3.80 -6.32 -3.31
N SER A 7 -2.99 -6.19 -4.37
CA SER A 7 -3.45 -5.61 -5.64
C SER A 7 -4.51 -6.45 -6.35
N ALA A 8 -4.55 -7.78 -6.10
CA ALA A 8 -5.60 -8.65 -6.61
C ALA A 8 -6.94 -8.37 -5.93
N VAL A 9 -6.94 -8.21 -4.60
CA VAL A 9 -8.15 -7.83 -3.84
C VAL A 9 -8.65 -6.46 -4.29
N GLU A 10 -7.76 -5.46 -4.40
CA GLU A 10 -8.13 -4.14 -4.91
C GLU A 10 -8.74 -4.20 -6.32
N GLN A 11 -8.17 -5.01 -7.22
CA GLN A 11 -8.74 -5.20 -8.55
C GLN A 11 -10.10 -5.90 -8.50
N HIS A 12 -10.30 -6.86 -7.59
CA HIS A 12 -11.58 -7.52 -7.39
C HIS A 12 -12.67 -6.55 -6.91
N LEU A 13 -12.34 -5.69 -5.95
CA LEU A 13 -13.25 -4.64 -5.45
C LEU A 13 -13.65 -3.67 -6.56
N ASN A 14 -12.71 -3.28 -7.41
CA ASN A 14 -12.97 -2.37 -8.52
C ASN A 14 -13.76 -3.03 -9.67
N CYS A 15 -13.42 -4.26 -10.04
CA CYS A 15 -14.10 -5.02 -11.11
C CYS A 15 -13.81 -6.51 -11.03
N GLN A 16 -14.78 -7.29 -10.58
CA GLN A 16 -14.67 -8.74 -10.44
C GLN A 16 -14.31 -9.44 -11.76
N ARG A 17 -14.89 -9.01 -12.91
CA ARG A 17 -14.58 -9.60 -14.21
C ARG A 17 -13.14 -9.33 -14.64
N CYS A 18 -12.64 -8.09 -14.46
CA CYS A 18 -11.25 -7.77 -14.77
C CYS A 18 -10.28 -8.56 -13.90
N PHE A 19 -10.60 -8.70 -12.61
CA PHE A 19 -9.88 -9.58 -11.70
C PHE A 19 -9.87 -11.03 -12.18
N TYR A 20 -11.02 -11.59 -12.51
CA TYR A 20 -11.15 -12.96 -13.01
C TYR A 20 -10.29 -13.19 -14.27
N LEU A 21 -10.41 -12.31 -15.27
CA LEU A 21 -9.60 -12.38 -16.50
C LEU A 21 -8.10 -12.30 -16.21
N ALA A 22 -7.69 -11.39 -15.32
CA ALA A 22 -6.28 -11.20 -14.98
C ALA A 22 -5.67 -12.39 -14.22
N TYR A 23 -6.41 -12.97 -13.27
CA TYR A 23 -5.85 -14.00 -12.38
C TYR A 23 -6.13 -15.43 -12.81
N LYS A 24 -7.28 -15.70 -13.44
CA LYS A 24 -7.62 -17.03 -13.96
C LYS A 24 -7.13 -17.24 -15.39
N HIS A 25 -7.31 -16.24 -16.27
CA HIS A 25 -6.95 -16.36 -17.69
C HIS A 25 -5.65 -15.67 -18.08
N LYS A 26 -4.99 -14.95 -17.15
CA LYS A 26 -3.74 -14.21 -17.40
C LYS A 26 -3.86 -13.08 -18.43
N ILE A 27 -5.08 -12.61 -18.67
CA ILE A 27 -5.38 -11.50 -19.57
C ILE A 27 -5.32 -10.19 -18.75
N ARG A 28 -4.32 -9.38 -19.00
CA ARG A 28 -4.09 -8.09 -18.32
C ARG A 28 -3.94 -6.97 -19.33
N PRO A 29 -4.42 -5.76 -19.01
CA PRO A 29 -4.10 -4.60 -19.85
C PRO A 29 -2.58 -4.32 -19.80
N PRO A 30 -2.02 -3.74 -20.85
CA PRO A 30 -0.62 -3.30 -20.82
C PRO A 30 -0.42 -2.25 -19.72
N SER A 31 0.71 -2.31 -19.03
CA SER A 31 1.09 -1.33 -18.02
C SER A 31 2.50 -0.82 -18.28
N LEU A 32 2.72 0.48 -18.03
CA LEU A 32 4.04 1.09 -18.09
C LEU A 32 4.63 1.20 -16.67
N PRO A 33 5.93 0.94 -16.49
CA PRO A 33 6.58 1.09 -15.20
C PRO A 33 6.73 2.58 -14.83
N PHE A 34 6.49 2.91 -13.55
CA PHE A 34 6.73 4.24 -12.99
C PHE A 34 8.13 4.30 -12.38
N THR A 35 9.15 4.52 -13.21
CA THR A 35 10.57 4.40 -12.82
C THR A 35 11.01 5.46 -11.82
N LEU A 36 10.57 6.72 -11.97
CA LEU A 36 10.93 7.80 -11.06
C LEU A 36 10.29 7.60 -9.66
N ASN A 37 9.06 7.13 -9.60
CA ASN A 37 8.40 6.80 -8.34
C ASN A 37 9.14 5.68 -7.59
N SER A 38 9.66 4.69 -8.33
CA SER A 38 10.47 3.62 -7.74
C SER A 38 11.80 4.14 -7.17
N ALA A 39 12.40 5.18 -7.77
CA ALA A 39 13.61 5.80 -7.24
C ALA A 39 13.31 6.52 -5.91
N VAL A 40 12.20 7.26 -5.81
CA VAL A 40 11.77 7.92 -4.57
C VAL A 40 11.51 6.89 -3.48
N ASP A 41 10.78 5.82 -3.78
CA ASP A 41 10.48 4.73 -2.86
C ASP A 41 11.77 4.07 -2.33
N ASN A 42 12.72 3.75 -3.19
CA ASN A 42 13.99 3.15 -2.78
C ASN A 42 14.82 4.07 -1.89
N LEU A 43 14.90 5.36 -2.22
CA LEU A 43 15.64 6.34 -1.41
C LEU A 43 15.00 6.50 -0.03
N CYS A 44 13.68 6.54 0.03
CA CYS A 44 12.94 6.61 1.29
C CYS A 44 13.19 5.37 2.17
N LYS A 45 13.17 4.18 1.59
CA LYS A 45 13.48 2.93 2.31
C LYS A 45 14.90 2.93 2.87
N ASN A 46 15.89 3.40 2.09
CA ASN A 46 17.27 3.53 2.55
C ASN A 46 17.39 4.50 3.72
N GLU A 47 16.63 5.60 3.68
CA GLU A 47 16.62 6.60 4.75
C GLU A 47 16.00 6.01 6.03
N PHE A 48 14.86 5.34 5.96
CA PHE A 48 14.30 4.65 7.12
C PHE A 48 15.24 3.57 7.68
N ASP A 49 15.94 2.83 6.80
CA ASP A 49 16.91 1.80 7.23
C ASP A 49 18.08 2.39 8.00
N HIS A 50 18.53 3.61 7.65
CA HIS A 50 19.56 4.31 8.38
C HIS A 50 19.15 4.59 9.85
N TYR A 51 17.91 5.03 10.08
CA TYR A 51 17.38 5.28 11.43
C TYR A 51 17.01 3.98 12.14
N ARG A 52 16.51 2.98 11.42
CA ARG A 52 16.20 1.64 11.94
C ARG A 52 17.42 0.98 12.54
N ALA A 53 18.58 1.05 11.84
CA ALA A 53 19.83 0.47 12.31
C ALA A 53 20.33 1.06 13.63
N LYS A 54 19.93 2.30 13.94
CA LYS A 54 20.30 3.01 15.18
C LYS A 54 19.22 2.92 16.26
N ALA A 55 18.04 2.41 15.95
CA ALA A 55 16.84 2.50 16.77
C ALA A 55 16.48 3.96 17.14
N GLU A 56 16.71 4.89 16.22
CA GLU A 56 16.45 6.32 16.39
C GLU A 56 15.18 6.74 15.65
N PRO A 57 14.43 7.75 16.15
CA PRO A 57 13.31 8.31 15.41
C PRO A 57 13.81 9.03 14.16
N HIS A 58 13.07 8.89 13.07
CA HIS A 58 13.33 9.68 11.87
C HIS A 58 13.03 11.17 12.15
N PRO A 59 13.80 12.15 11.59
CA PRO A 59 13.54 13.58 11.80
C PRO A 59 12.10 14.00 11.52
N MET A 60 11.48 13.44 10.50
CA MET A 60 10.06 13.65 10.17
C MET A 60 9.13 13.32 11.35
N PHE A 61 9.46 12.32 12.18
CA PHE A 61 8.63 11.97 13.34
C PHE A 61 8.64 13.07 14.37
N LEU A 62 9.82 13.67 14.62
CA LEU A 62 9.97 14.77 15.56
C LEU A 62 9.22 16.03 15.08
N GLU A 63 9.29 16.33 13.79
CA GLU A 63 8.59 17.48 13.19
C GLU A 63 7.06 17.34 13.25
N HIS A 64 6.54 16.11 13.16
CA HIS A 64 5.10 15.82 13.16
C HIS A 64 4.57 15.29 14.51
N GLY A 65 5.39 15.24 15.54
CA GLY A 65 4.97 14.79 16.88
C GLY A 65 4.60 13.30 16.93
N ILE A 66 5.26 12.46 16.12
CA ILE A 66 5.04 11.01 16.09
C ILE A 66 6.05 10.34 17.03
N GLU A 67 5.54 9.69 18.06
CA GLU A 67 6.33 8.87 18.96
C GLU A 67 6.50 7.47 18.38
N ALA A 68 7.50 7.29 17.52
CA ALA A 68 7.81 6.02 16.89
C ALA A 68 9.28 5.94 16.45
N VAL A 69 9.71 4.74 16.09
CA VAL A 69 10.98 4.46 15.39
C VAL A 69 10.69 3.53 14.22
N PRO A 70 11.51 3.53 13.15
CA PRO A 70 11.40 2.51 12.10
C PRO A 70 11.57 1.11 12.70
N PHE A 71 10.60 0.23 12.50
CA PHE A 71 10.57 -1.10 13.13
C PHE A 71 11.66 -2.01 12.61
N ALA A 72 12.50 -2.54 13.51
CA ALA A 72 13.55 -3.49 13.19
C ALA A 72 13.04 -4.93 13.28
N HIS A 73 13.09 -5.66 12.17
CA HIS A 73 12.70 -7.07 12.12
C HIS A 73 13.52 -7.82 11.08
N GLU A 74 13.90 -9.08 11.38
CA GLU A 74 14.72 -9.91 10.49
C GLU A 74 14.12 -10.17 9.11
N LYS A 75 12.78 -10.11 8.99
CA LYS A 75 12.04 -10.30 7.73
C LYS A 75 11.71 -9.00 7.00
N MET A 76 12.22 -7.85 7.42
CA MET A 76 11.84 -6.58 6.81
C MET A 76 12.11 -6.54 5.31
N ASP A 77 13.28 -7.02 4.87
CA ASP A 77 13.62 -7.11 3.44
C ASP A 77 12.69 -8.06 2.67
N GLU A 78 12.26 -9.14 3.31
CA GLU A 78 11.28 -10.06 2.72
C GLU A 78 9.90 -9.41 2.60
N TRP A 79 9.46 -8.71 3.63
CA TRP A 79 8.16 -8.04 3.67
C TRP A 79 8.03 -6.90 2.66
N ARG A 80 9.13 -6.22 2.36
CA ARG A 80 9.21 -5.16 1.33
C ARG A 80 9.35 -5.70 -0.09
N ASN A 81 9.63 -6.98 -0.25
CA ASN A 81 9.84 -7.57 -1.55
C ASN A 81 8.50 -7.84 -2.25
N ASN A 82 8.28 -7.27 -3.43
CA ASN A 82 7.05 -7.39 -4.22
C ASN A 82 6.64 -8.82 -4.59
N PHE A 83 7.59 -9.77 -4.59
CA PHE A 83 7.33 -11.18 -4.92
C PHE A 83 7.06 -12.04 -3.69
N LYS A 84 7.59 -11.65 -2.54
CA LYS A 84 7.43 -12.34 -1.26
C LYS A 84 6.35 -11.68 -0.42
N GLY A 85 6.66 -10.53 0.18
CA GLY A 85 5.76 -9.77 1.03
C GLY A 85 5.41 -10.45 2.36
N ILE A 86 4.60 -9.78 3.16
CA ILE A 86 3.96 -10.39 4.32
C ILE A 86 2.84 -11.30 3.81
N ARG A 87 2.70 -12.50 4.40
CA ARG A 87 1.70 -13.48 3.97
C ARG A 87 0.96 -14.11 5.12
N PHE A 88 -0.29 -14.44 4.86
CA PHE A 88 -1.12 -15.29 5.68
C PHE A 88 -1.70 -16.42 4.84
N ILE A 89 -1.54 -17.67 5.33
CA ILE A 89 -2.05 -18.86 4.67
C ILE A 89 -3.23 -19.38 5.48
N ASN A 90 -4.37 -19.47 4.84
CA ASN A 90 -5.55 -20.15 5.37
C ASN A 90 -5.77 -21.43 4.56
N GLU A 91 -5.33 -22.57 5.12
CA GLU A 91 -5.43 -23.86 4.44
C GLU A 91 -6.89 -24.34 4.33
N GLU A 92 -7.70 -24.11 5.36
CA GLU A 92 -9.11 -24.50 5.39
C GLU A 92 -9.91 -23.74 4.32
N ALA A 93 -9.72 -22.43 4.23
CA ALA A 93 -10.39 -21.62 3.21
C ALA A 93 -9.72 -21.70 1.83
N GLY A 94 -8.50 -22.27 1.72
CA GLY A 94 -7.81 -22.54 0.46
C GLY A 94 -7.17 -21.32 -0.19
N TYR A 95 -6.69 -20.34 0.58
CA TYR A 95 -5.99 -19.18 0.06
C TYR A 95 -4.67 -18.86 0.76
N ASN A 96 -3.78 -18.17 0.04
CA ASN A 96 -2.55 -17.57 0.51
C ASN A 96 -2.61 -16.09 0.14
N PHE A 97 -2.96 -15.24 1.09
CA PHE A 97 -3.06 -13.78 0.90
C PHE A 97 -1.77 -13.10 1.31
N GLY A 98 -1.39 -12.01 0.61
CA GLY A 98 -0.21 -11.25 0.99
C GLY A 98 0.03 -10.01 0.16
N GLY A 99 1.02 -9.21 0.62
CA GLY A 99 1.46 -8.00 -0.05
C GLY A 99 2.77 -7.49 0.51
N ALA A 100 3.42 -6.61 -0.24
CA ALA A 100 4.67 -5.97 0.16
C ALA A 100 4.36 -4.60 0.76
N VAL A 101 4.82 -4.37 1.98
CA VAL A 101 4.75 -3.06 2.64
C VAL A 101 5.89 -2.17 2.18
N ASP A 102 5.72 -0.85 2.25
CA ASP A 102 6.84 0.07 2.02
C ASP A 102 7.66 0.26 3.29
N ASP A 103 6.98 0.52 4.43
CA ASP A 103 7.63 0.56 5.74
C ASP A 103 6.67 0.20 6.89
N ILE A 104 7.25 -0.03 8.07
CA ILE A 104 6.56 -0.24 9.33
C ILE A 104 7.30 0.56 10.40
N TRP A 105 6.56 1.30 11.23
CA TRP A 105 7.10 1.99 12.37
C TRP A 105 6.59 1.34 13.66
N GLN A 106 7.30 1.52 14.75
CA GLN A 106 6.94 0.97 16.05
C GLN A 106 6.82 2.06 17.09
N LYS A 107 5.70 2.08 17.79
CA LYS A 107 5.45 2.93 18.95
C LYS A 107 6.23 2.45 20.18
N PRO A 108 6.43 3.30 21.19
CA PRO A 108 6.96 2.88 22.50
C PRO A 108 6.12 1.81 23.19
N SER A 109 4.81 1.73 22.90
CA SER A 109 3.90 0.68 23.37
C SER A 109 4.21 -0.71 22.79
N GLY A 110 4.95 -0.77 21.67
CA GLY A 110 5.18 -1.97 20.90
C GLY A 110 4.26 -2.14 19.68
N GLU A 111 3.16 -1.38 19.62
CA GLU A 111 2.25 -1.39 18.47
C GLU A 111 2.93 -0.97 17.18
N LEU A 112 2.59 -1.66 16.10
CA LEU A 112 3.13 -1.39 14.77
C LEU A 112 2.21 -0.44 13.99
N ILE A 113 2.81 0.51 13.30
CA ILE A 113 2.15 1.45 12.40
C ILE A 113 2.52 1.08 10.96
N VAL A 114 1.52 0.83 10.13
CA VAL A 114 1.74 0.58 8.69
C VAL A 114 1.94 1.89 7.95
N VAL A 115 2.93 1.90 7.06
CA VAL A 115 3.31 3.09 6.31
C VAL A 115 3.44 2.76 4.83
N ASP A 116 2.96 3.66 3.99
CA ASP A 116 3.02 3.53 2.56
C ASP A 116 3.53 4.85 1.93
N VAL A 117 4.52 4.73 1.05
CA VAL A 117 5.21 5.87 0.43
C VAL A 117 4.56 6.19 -0.91
N LYS A 118 4.23 7.45 -1.11
CA LYS A 118 3.65 7.94 -2.35
C LYS A 118 4.47 9.11 -2.89
N SER A 119 4.65 9.16 -4.20
CA SER A 119 5.21 10.32 -4.89
C SER A 119 4.20 10.89 -5.89
N THR A 120 4.14 12.21 -5.94
CA THR A 120 3.25 12.97 -6.82
C THR A 120 3.90 14.28 -7.24
N SER A 121 3.25 15.04 -8.11
CA SER A 121 3.68 16.39 -8.52
C SER A 121 2.44 17.27 -8.74
N LYS A 122 1.70 17.52 -7.65
CA LYS A 122 0.51 18.40 -7.67
C LYS A 122 0.92 19.86 -7.45
N ASN A 123 0.17 20.80 -8.05
CA ASN A 123 0.38 22.23 -7.80
C ASN A 123 0.04 22.62 -6.37
N VAL A 124 -1.03 22.04 -5.85
CA VAL A 124 -1.47 22.16 -4.46
C VAL A 124 -1.70 20.74 -3.95
N PHE A 125 -1.09 20.42 -2.82
CA PHE A 125 -1.34 19.16 -2.15
C PHE A 125 -2.50 19.38 -1.16
N ASP A 126 -3.62 18.71 -1.41
CA ASP A 126 -4.80 18.68 -0.56
C ASP A 126 -5.30 17.24 -0.50
N TRP A 127 -5.14 16.62 0.66
CA TRP A 127 -5.56 15.23 0.85
C TRP A 127 -7.07 15.10 0.94
N GLU A 128 -7.75 15.96 1.67
CA GLU A 128 -9.20 15.90 1.87
C GLU A 128 -9.95 16.06 0.54
N ASP A 129 -9.52 17.03 -0.27
CA ASP A 129 -10.03 17.21 -1.64
C ASP A 129 -9.75 15.97 -2.50
N THR A 130 -8.54 15.40 -2.39
CA THR A 130 -8.14 14.19 -3.13
C THR A 130 -8.98 12.98 -2.70
N TYR A 131 -9.16 12.77 -1.40
CA TYR A 131 -9.90 11.63 -0.84
C TYR A 131 -11.38 11.69 -1.20
N SER A 132 -11.98 12.89 -1.17
CA SER A 132 -13.39 13.09 -1.50
C SER A 132 -13.71 12.85 -2.98
N LYS A 133 -12.78 13.15 -3.88
CA LYS A 133 -13.02 13.14 -5.33
C LYS A 133 -12.54 11.88 -6.04
N TRP A 134 -11.52 11.18 -5.51
CA TRP A 134 -10.82 10.17 -6.27
C TRP A 134 -10.80 8.80 -5.59
N GLU A 135 -11.39 7.80 -6.25
CA GLU A 135 -11.45 6.43 -5.73
C GLU A 135 -10.06 5.82 -5.45
N TYR A 136 -9.02 6.21 -6.20
CA TYR A 136 -7.67 5.72 -5.93
C TYR A 136 -7.15 6.10 -4.53
N ALA A 137 -7.59 7.25 -3.99
CA ALA A 137 -7.19 7.67 -2.65
C ALA A 137 -7.76 6.75 -1.56
N LYS A 138 -9.01 6.30 -1.73
CA LYS A 138 -9.62 5.26 -0.89
C LYS A 138 -8.89 3.92 -1.03
N GLY A 139 -8.40 3.62 -2.23
CA GLY A 139 -7.55 2.45 -2.48
C GLY A 139 -6.25 2.46 -1.68
N TYR A 140 -5.69 3.64 -1.37
CA TYR A 140 -4.51 3.75 -0.51
C TYR A 140 -4.83 3.46 0.96
N GLN A 141 -5.98 3.90 1.45
CA GLN A 141 -6.45 3.53 2.79
C GLN A 141 -6.67 2.02 2.89
N ARG A 142 -7.41 1.42 1.95
CA ARG A 142 -7.59 -0.04 1.88
C ARG A 142 -6.26 -0.80 1.82
N GLN A 143 -5.23 -0.21 1.21
CA GLN A 143 -3.89 -0.79 1.17
C GLN A 143 -3.27 -0.88 2.56
N LEU A 144 -3.34 0.20 3.36
CA LEU A 144 -2.88 0.21 4.74
C LEU A 144 -3.65 -0.83 5.58
N GLU A 145 -4.97 -0.84 5.48
CA GLU A 145 -5.85 -1.76 6.20
C GLU A 145 -5.54 -3.23 5.90
N MET A 146 -5.28 -3.58 4.63
CA MET A 146 -4.88 -4.93 4.26
C MET A 146 -3.52 -5.33 4.84
N TYR A 147 -2.58 -4.40 4.97
CA TYR A 147 -1.29 -4.67 5.59
C TYR A 147 -1.39 -4.76 7.12
N GLN A 148 -2.23 -3.94 7.77
CA GLN A 148 -2.55 -4.07 9.19
C GLN A 148 -3.12 -5.46 9.49
N TRP A 149 -4.13 -5.90 8.74
CA TRP A 149 -4.70 -7.22 8.85
C TRP A 149 -3.66 -8.33 8.69
N LEU A 150 -2.74 -8.21 7.73
CA LEU A 150 -1.67 -9.18 7.53
C LEU A 150 -0.71 -9.24 8.72
N LEU A 151 -0.34 -8.10 9.32
CA LEU A 151 0.50 -8.06 10.50
C LEU A 151 -0.20 -8.69 11.71
N GLU A 152 -1.47 -8.37 11.95
CA GLU A 152 -2.27 -8.98 13.03
C GLU A 152 -2.38 -10.50 12.88
N LYS A 153 -2.62 -11.00 11.65
CA LYS A 153 -2.65 -12.46 11.39
C LYS A 153 -1.27 -13.12 11.55
N ASN A 154 -0.20 -12.36 11.56
CA ASN A 154 1.14 -12.82 11.89
C ASN A 154 1.52 -12.61 13.37
N GLY A 155 0.57 -12.20 14.22
CA GLY A 155 0.72 -12.13 15.68
C GLY A 155 1.27 -10.81 16.21
N PHE A 156 1.26 -9.74 15.43
CA PHE A 156 1.68 -8.42 15.86
C PHE A 156 0.50 -7.60 16.38
N GLU A 157 0.76 -6.76 17.38
CA GLU A 157 -0.16 -5.71 17.79
C GLU A 157 -0.01 -4.52 16.83
N VAL A 158 -1.11 -4.04 16.26
CA VAL A 158 -1.11 -3.02 15.21
C VAL A 158 -1.97 -1.84 15.65
N ALA A 159 -1.44 -0.63 15.47
CA ALA A 159 -2.18 0.59 15.74
C ALA A 159 -3.34 0.78 14.77
N SER A 160 -4.42 1.41 15.21
CA SER A 160 -5.57 1.74 14.36
C SER A 160 -5.25 2.81 13.30
N GLU A 161 -4.19 3.60 13.50
CA GLU A 161 -3.72 4.53 12.50
C GLU A 161 -2.70 3.91 11.55
N GLY A 162 -2.67 4.45 10.32
CA GLY A 162 -1.62 4.25 9.34
C GLY A 162 -1.21 5.57 8.71
N TYR A 163 -0.08 5.59 8.01
CA TYR A 163 0.43 6.81 7.39
C TYR A 163 0.72 6.65 5.91
N LEU A 164 0.33 7.68 5.13
CA LEU A 164 0.84 7.88 3.78
C LEU A 164 1.90 8.96 3.84
N VAL A 165 3.11 8.63 3.40
CA VAL A 165 4.22 9.58 3.29
C VAL A 165 4.27 10.05 1.85
N TYR A 166 3.84 11.30 1.60
CA TYR A 166 3.81 11.87 0.27
C TYR A 166 5.02 12.75 0.00
N TYR A 167 5.75 12.43 -1.05
CA TYR A 167 6.76 13.28 -1.65
C TYR A 167 6.17 14.00 -2.86
N ASN A 168 5.87 15.31 -2.73
CA ASN A 168 5.30 16.13 -3.79
C ASN A 168 6.40 16.88 -4.53
N GLY A 169 6.78 16.41 -5.73
CA GLY A 169 7.83 17.01 -6.55
C GLY A 169 7.48 18.42 -6.98
N LYS A 170 8.40 19.37 -6.73
CA LYS A 170 8.27 20.77 -7.10
C LYS A 170 8.56 20.95 -8.58
N LYS A 171 7.53 21.21 -9.37
CA LYS A 171 7.61 21.36 -10.82
C LYS A 171 7.62 22.80 -11.31
N HIS A 172 7.50 23.77 -10.40
CA HIS A 172 7.45 25.21 -10.72
C HIS A 172 8.76 25.93 -10.37
N GLU A 173 9.84 25.17 -10.15
CA GLU A 173 11.16 25.76 -9.98
C GLU A 173 11.62 26.44 -11.26
N PRO A 174 12.37 27.57 -11.16
CA PRO A 174 12.78 28.36 -12.34
C PRO A 174 13.65 27.58 -13.32
N MET A 175 14.44 26.62 -12.81
CA MET A 175 15.36 25.81 -13.60
C MET A 175 15.48 24.40 -12.99
N PHE A 176 15.70 23.42 -13.86
CA PHE A 176 15.87 22.03 -13.43
C PHE A 176 17.18 21.77 -12.69
N ASN A 177 18.30 22.31 -13.17
CA ASN A 177 19.66 22.14 -12.60
C ASN A 177 20.01 20.68 -12.23
N GLN A 178 19.43 19.71 -12.91
CA GLN A 178 19.57 18.27 -12.66
C GLN A 178 19.12 17.85 -11.24
N GLN A 179 18.23 18.62 -10.59
CA GLN A 179 17.70 18.38 -9.26
C GLN A 179 16.17 18.46 -9.26
N LEU A 180 15.54 17.52 -8.59
CA LEU A 180 14.12 17.55 -8.28
C LEU A 180 13.96 17.57 -6.76
N THR A 181 13.44 18.66 -6.25
CA THR A 181 13.15 18.82 -4.82
C THR A 181 11.69 18.44 -4.53
N PHE A 182 11.42 18.07 -3.28
CA PHE A 182 10.10 17.61 -2.86
C PHE A 182 9.64 18.37 -1.62
N ASP A 183 8.33 18.60 -1.52
CA ASP A 183 7.67 18.87 -0.27
C ASP A 183 7.19 17.54 0.32
N LEU A 184 7.45 17.34 1.61
CA LEU A 184 6.96 16.20 2.37
C LEU A 184 5.58 16.54 2.95
N HIS A 185 4.62 15.65 2.73
CA HIS A 185 3.31 15.71 3.38
C HIS A 185 3.02 14.37 4.04
N LEU A 186 2.63 14.43 5.30
CA LEU A 186 2.27 13.26 6.08
C LEU A 186 0.76 13.22 6.27
N VAL A 187 0.14 12.14 5.81
CA VAL A 187 -1.30 11.92 5.94
C VAL A 187 -1.53 10.79 6.93
N ARG A 188 -2.10 11.11 8.09
CA ARG A 188 -2.57 10.12 9.06
C ARG A 188 -3.98 9.66 8.69
N LEU A 189 -4.21 8.36 8.67
CA LEU A 189 -5.50 7.75 8.39
C LEU A 189 -5.89 6.84 9.55
N GLU A 190 -7.14 6.96 10.00
CA GLU A 190 -7.75 5.95 10.84
C GLU A 190 -8.20 4.80 9.95
N CYS A 191 -7.81 3.60 10.31
CA CYS A 191 -8.00 2.40 9.51
C CYS A 191 -8.95 1.41 10.23
N ASP A 192 -9.77 0.74 9.44
CA ASP A 192 -10.61 -0.38 9.88
C ASP A 192 -10.34 -1.57 8.94
N ASN A 193 -9.66 -2.58 9.44
CA ASN A 193 -9.30 -3.75 8.66
C ASN A 193 -10.32 -4.92 8.74
N SER A 194 -11.45 -4.71 9.41
CA SER A 194 -12.48 -5.75 9.67
C SER A 194 -13.08 -6.37 8.40
N TRP A 195 -13.07 -5.63 7.29
CA TRP A 195 -13.60 -6.05 5.99
C TRP A 195 -12.66 -6.96 5.18
N VAL A 196 -11.37 -7.01 5.54
CA VAL A 196 -10.31 -7.59 4.69
C VAL A 196 -10.50 -9.09 4.49
N GLU A 197 -10.80 -9.84 5.56
CA GLU A 197 -10.98 -11.30 5.46
C GLU A 197 -12.11 -11.68 4.51
N GLU A 198 -13.25 -11.00 4.61
CA GLU A 198 -14.38 -11.21 3.72
C GLU A 198 -14.03 -10.87 2.27
N ALA A 199 -13.32 -9.77 2.03
CA ALA A 199 -12.90 -9.38 0.68
C ALA A 199 -11.94 -10.40 0.04
N VAL A 200 -11.01 -10.97 0.83
CA VAL A 200 -10.12 -12.04 0.36
C VAL A 200 -10.89 -13.31 0.01
N LEU A 201 -11.84 -13.71 0.87
CA LEU A 201 -12.72 -14.85 0.63
C LEU A 201 -13.58 -14.64 -0.62
N ASN A 202 -14.15 -13.45 -0.81
CA ASN A 202 -14.94 -13.11 -1.98
C ASN A 202 -14.11 -13.13 -3.27
N ALA A 203 -12.86 -12.63 -3.22
CA ALA A 203 -11.94 -12.73 -4.35
C ALA A 203 -11.60 -14.20 -4.68
N LYS A 204 -11.32 -15.02 -3.67
CA LYS A 204 -11.10 -16.46 -3.83
C LYS A 204 -12.32 -17.15 -4.46
N ASN A 205 -13.52 -16.91 -3.93
CA ASN A 205 -14.75 -17.52 -4.42
C ASN A 205 -15.06 -17.12 -5.87
N THR A 206 -14.73 -15.89 -6.25
CA THR A 206 -14.83 -15.45 -7.65
C THR A 206 -13.91 -16.28 -8.57
N LEU A 207 -12.70 -16.65 -8.13
CA LEU A 207 -11.80 -17.50 -8.94
C LEU A 207 -12.30 -18.95 -9.08
N ASP A 208 -13.02 -19.45 -8.08
CA ASP A 208 -13.58 -20.81 -8.11
C ASP A 208 -14.89 -20.90 -8.93
N GLY A 209 -15.60 -19.78 -9.00
CA GLY A 209 -16.89 -19.71 -9.70
C GLY A 209 -16.81 -19.47 -11.21
N ASP A 210 -17.96 -19.13 -11.77
CA ASP A 210 -18.10 -18.76 -13.16
C ASP A 210 -17.60 -17.32 -13.41
N MET A 211 -17.34 -17.01 -14.69
CA MET A 211 -16.90 -15.67 -15.09
C MET A 211 -17.96 -14.61 -14.72
N PRO A 212 -17.60 -13.58 -13.94
CA PRO A 212 -18.52 -12.51 -13.58
C PRO A 212 -19.04 -11.74 -14.81
N LYS A 213 -20.22 -11.12 -14.66
CA LYS A 213 -20.80 -10.26 -15.70
C LYS A 213 -19.88 -9.09 -16.05
N PRO A 214 -19.96 -8.52 -17.28
CA PRO A 214 -19.20 -7.33 -17.65
C PRO A 214 -19.45 -6.18 -16.66
N CYS A 215 -18.38 -5.44 -16.30
CA CYS A 215 -18.52 -4.19 -15.57
C CYS A 215 -18.77 -3.04 -16.54
N LEU A 216 -19.47 -2.00 -16.09
CA LEU A 216 -19.83 -0.84 -16.90
C LEU A 216 -18.60 -0.02 -17.37
N LEU A 217 -17.43 -0.17 -16.75
CA LEU A 217 -16.20 0.55 -17.10
C LEU A 217 -15.70 0.28 -18.53
N TYR A 218 -16.09 -0.86 -19.14
CA TYR A 218 -15.65 -1.27 -20.48
C TYR A 218 -16.80 -1.41 -21.50
N THR A 219 -18.01 -1.01 -21.15
CA THR A 219 -19.19 -1.11 -22.01
C THR A 219 -19.67 0.24 -22.54
N SER A 220 -19.00 1.36 -22.23
CA SER A 220 -19.29 2.63 -22.90
C SER A 220 -18.75 2.54 -24.33
N PRO A 221 -19.61 2.67 -25.36
CA PRO A 221 -19.12 2.93 -26.71
C PRO A 221 -18.39 4.27 -26.71
N SER A 222 -17.17 4.27 -27.23
CA SER A 222 -16.38 5.48 -27.52
C SER A 222 -17.11 6.38 -28.50
#